data_8e61349e6cb7370da788699d2c6626b3
#
_entry.id   8e61349e6cb7370da788699d2c6626b3
#
_cell.length_a   1.000
_cell.length_b   1.000
_cell.length_c   1.000
_cell.angle_alpha   90.00
_cell.angle_beta   90.00
_cell.angle_gamma   90.00
#
_symmetry.space_group_name_H-M   'P 1'
#
loop_
_entity.id
_entity.type
_entity.pdbx_description
1 polymer ?
#
loop_
_entity_poly.entity_id
_entity_poly.type
_entity_poly.pdbx_seq_one_letter_code
_entity_poly.pdbx_strand_id
1 'polypeptide(L)'
;MLEFLISSASRRKVLIYLLNNQDKEFHLRELSRNIGEPAPIVKRELDRLEQIGFVLSWTAGNRRKFKVNKSFLLFPELESLANKETSVSTTLKVEKTFVLKRTFGKRQIWKKRAREIVKEYGSYLERQRPRHPAETRMLEKIS
;
A
#
# COMPACT_ATOMS: atom_id res chain seq x y z
N MET A 1 -4.21 -3.94 -1.95
CA MET A 1 -3.53 -5.04 -2.67
C MET A 1 -2.64 -4.55 -3.81
N LEU A 2 -3.12 -3.69 -4.69
CA LEU A 2 -2.29 -3.12 -5.78
C LEU A 2 -1.04 -2.37 -5.30
N GLU A 3 -1.00 -1.94 -4.06
CA GLU A 3 0.17 -1.29 -3.43
C GLU A 3 1.41 -2.19 -3.43
N PHE A 4 1.22 -3.49 -3.32
CA PHE A 4 2.33 -4.46 -3.35
C PHE A 4 2.78 -4.81 -4.77
N LEU A 5 1.88 -4.71 -5.76
CA LEU A 5 2.18 -5.01 -7.17
C LEU A 5 2.73 -3.79 -7.90
N ILE A 6 2.22 -2.61 -7.58
CA ILE A 6 2.58 -1.35 -8.24
C ILE A 6 3.08 -0.37 -7.19
N SER A 7 4.38 -0.21 -7.08
CA SER A 7 5.04 0.65 -6.09
C SER A 7 4.68 2.15 -6.24
N SER A 8 4.48 2.62 -7.48
CA SER A 8 4.13 4.02 -7.74
C SER A 8 2.67 4.33 -7.41
N ALA A 9 2.44 5.16 -6.39
CA ALA A 9 1.10 5.61 -5.99
C ALA A 9 0.38 6.36 -7.13
N SER A 10 1.08 7.24 -7.84
CA SER A 10 0.53 7.99 -8.98
C SER A 10 0.09 7.06 -10.11
N ARG A 11 0.89 6.01 -10.43
CA ARG A 11 0.53 5.01 -11.43
C ARG A 11 -0.72 4.24 -11.05
N ARG A 12 -0.83 3.81 -9.79
CA ARG A 12 -2.05 3.13 -9.31
C ARG A 12 -3.28 3.99 -9.47
N LYS A 13 -3.21 5.27 -9.07
CA LYS A 13 -4.33 6.22 -9.21
C LYS A 13 -4.73 6.40 -10.66
N VAL A 14 -3.75 6.59 -11.57
CA VAL A 14 -3.99 6.72 -13.02
C VAL A 14 -4.66 5.47 -13.56
N LEU A 15 -4.14 4.27 -13.28
CA LEU A 15 -4.70 3.00 -13.74
C LEU A 15 -6.13 2.78 -13.26
N ILE A 16 -6.39 2.93 -11.96
CA ILE A 16 -7.72 2.74 -11.38
C ILE A 16 -8.72 3.72 -11.99
N TYR A 17 -8.31 5.00 -12.16
CA TYR A 17 -9.17 6.00 -12.75
C TYR A 17 -9.53 5.66 -14.21
N LEU A 18 -8.55 5.26 -15.02
CA LEU A 18 -8.74 4.87 -16.41
C LEU A 18 -9.63 3.64 -16.54
N LEU A 19 -9.41 2.62 -15.71
CA LEU A 19 -10.22 1.39 -15.72
C LEU A 19 -11.67 1.63 -15.31
N ASN A 20 -11.91 2.56 -14.37
CA ASN A 20 -13.27 2.94 -13.97
C ASN A 20 -13.98 3.84 -15.01
N ASN A 21 -13.26 4.39 -15.97
CA ASN A 21 -13.80 5.31 -16.98
C ASN A 21 -13.33 4.92 -18.39
N GLN A 22 -13.27 3.64 -18.70
CA GLN A 22 -12.68 3.06 -19.90
C GLN A 22 -13.28 3.54 -21.23
N ASP A 23 -14.53 4.00 -21.24
CA ASP A 23 -15.21 4.47 -22.45
C ASP A 23 -14.98 5.96 -22.74
N LYS A 24 -14.43 6.69 -21.76
CA LYS A 24 -14.24 8.14 -21.89
C LYS A 24 -12.92 8.49 -22.56
N GLU A 25 -12.95 9.64 -23.24
CA GLU A 25 -11.75 10.31 -23.73
C GLU A 25 -11.34 11.38 -22.73
N PHE A 26 -10.04 11.51 -22.49
CA PHE A 26 -9.50 12.42 -21.50
C PHE A 26 -8.48 13.38 -22.09
N HIS A 27 -8.44 14.59 -21.55
CA HIS A 27 -7.32 15.50 -21.70
C HIS A 27 -6.40 15.43 -20.48
N LEU A 28 -5.11 15.64 -20.68
CA LEU A 28 -4.11 15.57 -19.59
C LEU A 28 -4.50 16.41 -18.36
N ARG A 29 -4.95 17.67 -18.58
CA ARG A 29 -5.32 18.57 -17.47
C ARG A 29 -6.57 18.12 -16.72
N GLU A 30 -7.53 17.53 -17.42
CA GLU A 30 -8.73 16.96 -16.85
C GLU A 30 -8.38 15.76 -15.96
N LEU A 31 -7.57 14.85 -16.50
CA LEU A 31 -7.10 13.67 -15.77
C LEU A 31 -6.31 14.06 -14.52
N SER A 32 -5.41 15.04 -14.64
CA SER A 32 -4.63 15.56 -13.52
C SER A 32 -5.52 16.09 -12.39
N ARG A 33 -6.55 16.86 -12.71
CA ARG A 33 -7.51 17.38 -11.71
C ARG A 33 -8.31 16.27 -11.04
N ASN A 34 -8.82 15.32 -11.83
CA ASN A 34 -9.67 14.24 -11.32
C ASN A 34 -8.91 13.25 -10.43
N ILE A 35 -7.63 13.03 -10.71
CA ILE A 35 -6.76 12.13 -9.93
C ILE A 35 -6.13 12.86 -8.74
N GLY A 36 -6.05 14.19 -8.77
CA GLY A 36 -5.37 14.99 -7.75
C GLY A 36 -3.85 14.88 -7.79
N GLU A 37 -3.27 14.65 -8.98
CA GLU A 37 -1.83 14.55 -9.20
C GLU A 37 -1.34 15.64 -10.17
N PRO A 38 -0.11 16.14 -10.02
CA PRO A 38 0.46 17.13 -10.95
C PRO A 38 0.49 16.64 -12.40
N ALA A 39 0.13 17.51 -13.34
CA ALA A 39 0.07 17.17 -14.77
C ALA A 39 1.37 16.55 -15.33
N PRO A 40 2.60 16.98 -14.96
CA PRO A 40 3.83 16.34 -15.42
C PRO A 40 3.97 14.89 -14.97
N ILE A 41 3.50 14.57 -13.76
CA ILE A 41 3.53 13.20 -13.22
C ILE A 41 2.54 12.33 -13.98
N VAL A 42 1.30 12.82 -14.14
CA VAL A 42 0.26 12.10 -14.90
C VAL A 42 0.70 11.87 -16.34
N LYS A 43 1.30 12.87 -17.00
CA LYS A 43 1.84 12.74 -18.36
C LYS A 43 2.85 11.61 -18.46
N ARG A 44 3.82 11.57 -17.55
CA ARG A 44 4.85 10.52 -17.53
C ARG A 44 4.27 9.12 -17.37
N GLU A 45 3.25 8.96 -16.52
CA GLU A 45 2.58 7.67 -16.35
C GLU A 45 1.73 7.31 -17.58
N LEU A 46 1.06 8.27 -18.22
CA LEU A 46 0.33 8.05 -19.47
C LEU A 46 1.28 7.67 -20.63
N ASP A 47 2.42 8.33 -20.77
CA ASP A 47 3.41 8.02 -21.80
C ASP A 47 3.94 6.57 -21.63
N ARG A 48 4.12 6.10 -20.39
CA ARG A 48 4.48 4.70 -20.10
C ARG A 48 3.37 3.71 -20.43
N LEU A 49 2.13 4.05 -20.11
CA LEU A 49 0.97 3.20 -20.42
C LEU A 49 0.69 3.14 -21.93
N GLU A 50 1.00 4.20 -22.64
CA GLU A 50 0.95 4.24 -24.10
C GLU A 50 2.06 3.36 -24.73
N GLN A 51 3.27 3.40 -24.20
CA GLN A 51 4.39 2.55 -24.67
C GLN A 51 4.06 1.06 -24.62
N ILE A 52 3.30 0.61 -23.63
CA ILE A 52 2.85 -0.78 -23.53
C ILE A 52 1.55 -1.06 -24.30
N GLY A 53 0.94 -0.03 -24.91
CA GLY A 53 -0.30 -0.17 -25.68
C GLY A 53 -1.60 -0.21 -24.87
N PHE A 54 -1.55 0.07 -23.57
CA PHE A 54 -2.75 0.13 -22.70
C PHE A 54 -3.56 1.41 -22.92
N VAL A 55 -2.91 2.52 -23.28
CA VAL A 55 -3.53 3.79 -23.59
C VAL A 55 -3.24 4.18 -25.04
N LEU A 56 -4.24 4.62 -25.74
CA LEU A 56 -4.14 5.24 -27.07
C LEU A 56 -4.15 6.75 -26.92
N SER A 57 -3.32 7.43 -27.70
CA SER A 57 -3.36 8.90 -27.77
C SER A 57 -3.42 9.38 -29.20
N TRP A 58 -4.08 10.51 -29.40
CA TRP A 58 -4.12 11.24 -30.68
C TRP A 58 -4.25 12.72 -30.44
N THR A 59 -3.93 13.50 -31.46
CA THR A 59 -4.06 14.96 -31.40
C THR A 59 -5.40 15.37 -32.03
N ALA A 60 -6.22 16.07 -31.26
CA ALA A 60 -7.46 16.66 -31.74
C ALA A 60 -7.37 18.20 -31.63
N GLY A 61 -7.14 18.84 -32.76
CA GLY A 61 -6.80 20.27 -32.80
C GLY A 61 -5.46 20.53 -32.10
N ASN A 62 -5.47 21.43 -31.14
CA ASN A 62 -4.27 21.80 -30.38
C ASN A 62 -4.12 21.02 -29.03
N ARG A 63 -4.85 19.92 -28.87
CA ARG A 63 -4.87 19.16 -27.62
C ARG A 63 -4.68 17.66 -27.86
N ARG A 64 -3.84 17.03 -27.03
CA ARG A 64 -3.69 15.58 -27.02
C ARG A 64 -4.82 14.97 -26.18
N LYS A 65 -5.49 13.96 -26.75
CA LYS A 65 -6.52 13.14 -26.11
C LYS A 65 -5.96 11.76 -25.82
N PHE A 66 -6.49 11.14 -24.79
CA PHE A 66 -6.13 9.80 -24.33
C PHE A 66 -7.39 8.97 -24.13
N LYS A 67 -7.30 7.69 -24.50
CA LYS A 67 -8.37 6.70 -24.29
C LYS A 67 -7.77 5.36 -23.94
N VAL A 68 -8.49 4.58 -23.16
CA VAL A 68 -8.08 3.22 -22.82
C VAL A 68 -8.24 2.31 -24.03
N ASN A 69 -7.24 1.48 -24.28
CA ASN A 69 -7.28 0.46 -25.32
C ASN A 69 -7.89 -0.82 -24.77
N LYS A 70 -9.16 -1.07 -25.07
CA LYS A 70 -9.86 -2.30 -24.65
C LYS A 70 -9.34 -3.56 -25.34
N SER A 71 -8.64 -3.42 -26.48
CA SER A 71 -8.02 -4.54 -27.19
C SER A 71 -6.63 -4.89 -26.62
N PHE A 72 -6.18 -4.23 -25.55
CA PHE A 72 -4.94 -4.57 -24.89
C PHE A 72 -5.02 -5.98 -24.28
N LEU A 73 -4.00 -6.80 -24.53
CA LEU A 73 -3.98 -8.23 -24.18
C LEU A 73 -4.35 -8.52 -22.71
N LEU A 74 -3.86 -7.70 -21.79
CA LEU A 74 -4.09 -7.87 -20.33
C LEU A 74 -5.22 -6.98 -19.80
N PHE A 75 -6.07 -6.44 -20.70
CA PHE A 75 -7.16 -5.55 -20.27
C PHE A 75 -8.16 -6.23 -19.33
N PRO A 76 -8.65 -7.47 -19.61
CA PRO A 76 -9.62 -8.16 -18.75
C PRO A 76 -9.06 -8.42 -17.33
N GLU A 77 -7.77 -8.77 -17.25
CA GLU A 77 -7.10 -9.04 -15.98
C GLU A 77 -6.95 -7.76 -15.14
N LEU A 78 -6.56 -6.66 -15.77
CA LEU A 78 -6.43 -5.36 -15.12
C LEU A 78 -7.79 -4.84 -14.65
N GLU A 79 -8.84 -5.01 -15.44
CA GLU A 79 -10.21 -4.66 -15.07
C GLU A 79 -10.69 -5.49 -13.87
N SER A 80 -10.45 -6.80 -13.90
CA SER A 80 -10.77 -7.70 -12.79
C SER A 80 -10.02 -7.30 -11.50
N LEU A 81 -8.73 -6.94 -11.61
CA LEU A 81 -7.93 -6.47 -10.48
C LEU A 81 -8.46 -5.15 -9.92
N ALA A 82 -8.82 -4.18 -10.76
CA ALA A 82 -9.37 -2.89 -10.33
C ALA A 82 -10.72 -3.07 -9.61
N ASN A 83 -11.59 -3.92 -10.13
CA ASN A 83 -12.89 -4.24 -9.53
C ASN A 83 -12.71 -4.90 -8.15
N LYS A 84 -11.79 -5.84 -8.02
CA LYS A 84 -11.44 -6.49 -6.75
C LYS A 84 -10.84 -5.49 -5.75
N GLU A 85 -9.99 -4.58 -6.18
CA GLU A 85 -9.41 -3.54 -5.33
C GLU A 85 -10.50 -2.61 -4.77
N THR A 86 -11.46 -2.21 -5.59
CA THR A 86 -12.57 -1.35 -5.18
C THR A 86 -13.46 -2.07 -4.16
N SER A 87 -13.81 -3.34 -4.39
CA SER A 87 -14.62 -4.14 -3.47
C SER A 87 -13.90 -4.41 -2.15
N VAL A 88 -12.62 -4.78 -2.20
CA VAL A 88 -11.78 -5.01 -0.99
C VAL A 88 -11.59 -3.72 -0.21
N SER A 89 -11.37 -2.58 -0.87
CA SER A 89 -11.25 -1.29 -0.18
C SER A 89 -12.53 -0.91 0.57
N THR A 90 -13.70 -1.23 0.02
CA THR A 90 -14.99 -1.01 0.69
C THR A 90 -15.15 -1.93 1.89
N THR A 91 -14.87 -3.23 1.73
CA THR A 91 -14.95 -4.23 2.80
C THR A 91 -13.95 -3.94 3.92
N LEU A 92 -12.69 -3.62 3.58
CA LEU A 92 -11.66 -3.28 4.57
C LEU A 92 -11.92 -1.96 5.30
N LYS A 93 -12.58 -0.97 4.66
CA LYS A 93 -13.04 0.24 5.38
C LYS A 93 -14.09 -0.11 6.42
N VAL A 94 -15.05 -0.96 6.11
CA VAL A 94 -16.07 -1.43 7.05
C VAL A 94 -15.43 -2.24 8.17
N GLU A 95 -14.54 -3.18 7.86
CA GLU A 95 -13.83 -3.98 8.86
C GLU A 95 -12.86 -3.15 9.71
N LYS A 96 -12.10 -2.22 9.13
CA LYS A 96 -11.25 -1.30 9.90
C LYS A 96 -12.05 -0.45 10.86
N THR A 97 -13.23 0.02 10.46
CA THR A 97 -14.10 0.81 11.35
C THR A 97 -14.66 -0.07 12.47
N PHE A 98 -15.00 -1.31 12.17
CA PHE A 98 -15.52 -2.28 13.16
C PHE A 98 -14.41 -2.78 14.10
N VAL A 99 -13.22 -3.06 13.54
CA VAL A 99 -12.03 -3.50 14.30
C VAL A 99 -11.50 -2.36 15.17
N LEU A 100 -11.48 -1.11 14.69
CA LEU A 100 -11.04 0.05 15.50
C LEU A 100 -11.95 0.27 16.70
N LYS A 101 -13.27 0.14 16.57
CA LYS A 101 -14.19 0.23 17.71
C LYS A 101 -13.99 -0.91 18.72
N ARG A 102 -13.62 -2.10 18.26
CA ARG A 102 -13.37 -3.29 19.11
C ARG A 102 -11.99 -3.32 19.75
N THR A 103 -10.97 -2.72 19.10
CA THR A 103 -9.58 -2.75 19.54
C THR A 103 -9.22 -1.61 20.49
N PHE A 104 -10.02 -0.53 20.56
CA PHE A 104 -9.71 0.56 21.51
C PHE A 104 -9.74 0.09 22.98
N GLY A 105 -10.65 -0.82 23.33
CA GLY A 105 -10.65 -1.46 24.65
C GLY A 105 -9.54 -2.52 24.83
N LYS A 106 -9.20 -3.24 23.77
CA LYS A 106 -8.18 -4.31 23.79
C LYS A 106 -6.74 -3.77 23.79
N ARG A 107 -6.50 -2.55 23.27
CA ARG A 107 -5.15 -1.96 23.18
C ARG A 107 -4.49 -1.75 24.54
N GLN A 108 -5.26 -1.47 25.57
CA GLN A 108 -4.76 -1.33 26.95
C GLN A 108 -4.39 -2.70 27.53
N ILE A 109 -5.21 -3.72 27.27
CA ILE A 109 -4.97 -5.10 27.73
C ILE A 109 -3.70 -5.68 27.05
N TRP A 110 -3.54 -5.47 25.76
CA TRP A 110 -2.34 -5.90 25.02
C TRP A 110 -1.08 -5.19 25.48
N LYS A 111 -1.12 -3.90 25.78
CA LYS A 111 0.02 -3.16 26.30
C LYS A 111 0.43 -3.65 27.70
N LYS A 112 -0.54 -3.98 28.55
CA LYS A 112 -0.28 -4.53 29.88
C LYS A 112 0.36 -5.94 29.74
N ARG A 113 -0.22 -6.80 28.95
CA ARG A 113 0.28 -8.16 28.73
C ARG A 113 1.66 -8.20 28.04
N ALA A 114 1.90 -7.30 27.07
CA ALA A 114 3.20 -7.17 26.43
C ALA A 114 4.30 -6.75 27.44
N ARG A 115 4.00 -5.84 28.38
CA ARG A 115 4.93 -5.45 29.44
C ARG A 115 5.22 -6.61 30.41
N GLU A 116 4.22 -7.41 30.75
CA GLU A 116 4.38 -8.60 31.59
C GLU A 116 5.27 -9.63 30.91
N ILE A 117 5.02 -9.93 29.62
CA ILE A 117 5.85 -10.86 28.81
C ILE A 117 7.30 -10.37 28.71
N VAL A 118 7.51 -9.07 28.40
CA VAL A 118 8.87 -8.50 28.32
C VAL A 118 9.59 -8.59 29.66
N LYS A 119 8.90 -8.36 30.76
CA LYS A 119 9.46 -8.46 32.11
C LYS A 119 9.82 -9.91 32.46
N GLU A 120 8.96 -10.86 32.12
CA GLU A 120 9.18 -12.30 32.33
C GLU A 120 10.33 -12.83 31.47
N TYR A 121 10.38 -12.44 30.19
CA TYR A 121 11.46 -12.82 29.27
C TYR A 121 12.80 -12.16 29.66
N GLY A 122 12.77 -10.92 30.11
CA GLY A 122 13.96 -10.23 30.64
C GLY A 122 14.57 -10.98 31.83
N SER A 123 13.75 -11.38 32.78
CA SER A 123 14.20 -12.15 33.96
C SER A 123 14.67 -13.58 33.60
N TYR A 124 14.13 -14.17 32.52
CA TYR A 124 14.60 -15.45 31.99
C TYR A 124 15.98 -15.30 31.34
N LEU A 125 16.18 -14.27 30.52
CA LEU A 125 17.46 -14.00 29.84
C LEU A 125 18.58 -13.66 30.85
N GLU A 126 18.27 -12.91 31.92
CA GLU A 126 19.24 -12.66 32.99
C GLU A 126 19.68 -13.93 33.73
N ARG A 127 18.74 -14.86 33.96
CA ARG A 127 19.07 -16.17 34.55
C ARG A 127 19.92 -17.09 33.63
N GLN A 128 19.79 -16.92 32.33
CA GLN A 128 20.53 -17.67 31.30
C GLN A 128 21.87 -17.00 30.94
N ARG A 129 22.14 -15.80 31.42
CA ARG A 129 23.37 -15.06 31.14
C ARG A 129 24.56 -15.81 31.74
N PRO A 130 25.55 -16.25 30.96
CA PRO A 130 26.74 -16.86 31.53
C PRO A 130 27.43 -15.84 32.44
N ARG A 131 27.70 -16.23 33.69
CA ARG A 131 28.40 -15.35 34.63
C ARG A 131 29.76 -14.99 34.07
N HIS A 132 30.07 -13.69 34.03
CA HIS A 132 31.38 -13.27 33.60
C HIS A 132 32.47 -13.86 34.50
N PRO A 133 33.60 -14.33 33.96
CA PRO A 133 34.66 -14.99 34.78
C PRO A 133 35.15 -14.15 35.96
N ALA A 134 35.03 -12.81 35.88
CA ALA A 134 35.34 -11.89 36.97
C ALA A 134 34.33 -11.98 38.14
N GLU A 135 33.05 -12.23 37.89
CA GLU A 135 32.00 -12.38 38.92
C GLU A 135 32.15 -13.70 39.67
N THR A 136 32.54 -14.75 38.98
CA THR A 136 32.82 -16.07 39.61
C THR A 136 33.98 -15.99 40.57
N ARG A 137 35.06 -15.26 40.24
CA ARG A 137 36.22 -15.06 41.12
C ARG A 137 35.92 -14.17 42.35
N MET A 138 34.93 -13.28 42.28
CA MET A 138 34.52 -12.52 43.47
C MET A 138 33.73 -13.35 44.47
N LEU A 139 32.88 -14.24 44.02
CA LEU A 139 32.10 -15.12 44.89
C LEU A 139 32.95 -16.19 45.62
N GLU A 140 34.01 -16.66 44.94
CA GLU A 140 34.98 -17.60 45.57
C GLU A 140 35.85 -16.95 46.64
N LYS A 141 36.00 -15.65 46.67
CA LYS A 141 36.76 -14.91 47.71
C LYS A 141 35.92 -14.55 48.93
N ILE A 142 34.63 -14.75 48.89
CA ILE A 142 33.68 -14.40 49.99
C ILE A 142 33.22 -15.70 50.74
N SER A 143 33.51 -16.86 50.17
CA SER A 143 33.32 -18.18 50.83
C SER A 143 34.57 -18.64 51.56
#